data_cca7cfd9d35993ce7ae3e2f706e4e6b9
#
_entry.id   cca7cfd9d35993ce7ae3e2f706e4e6b9
#
_cell.length_a   1.000
_cell.length_b   1.000
_cell.length_c   1.000
_cell.angle_alpha   90.00
_cell.angle_beta   90.00
_cell.angle_gamma   90.00
#
_symmetry.space_group_name_H-M   'P 1'
#
loop_
_entity.id
_entity.type
_entity.pdbx_description
1 polymer ?
#
loop_
_entity_poly.entity_id
_entity_poly.type
_entity_poly.pdbx_seq_one_letter_code
_entity_poly.pdbx_strand_id
1 'polypeptide(L)'
;MPKYLNFALAVIGVMRAASAQAPPAAPVIANPTYVSIPLEITVNRPDAEVWKRVGKFCDIGEWLRIPCTITAGKDGEIGAVRSVANEVLVGKTELSYTYTQPVRVGVPYILYHGTLEARPLTATASKLIYTLVFDNSILADDTAREKDKAQRAARFTQALENMKILAEGGTLPPAPARAGPGGTAKQ
;
A
#
# COMPACT_ATOMS: atom_id res chain seq x y z
N MET A 1 56.20 -43.05 40.31
CA MET A 1 55.82 -42.39 39.04
C MET A 1 54.29 -42.50 38.88
N PRO A 2 53.53 -41.45 39.10
CA PRO A 2 52.06 -41.46 38.92
C PRO A 2 51.70 -41.18 37.48
N LYS A 3 50.80 -41.98 36.90
CA LYS A 3 50.21 -41.86 35.58
C LYS A 3 49.02 -40.91 35.69
N TYR A 4 49.06 -39.75 34.98
CA TYR A 4 47.93 -38.84 34.86
C TYR A 4 46.98 -39.36 33.76
N LEU A 5 45.74 -39.65 34.17
CA LEU A 5 44.65 -40.06 33.27
C LEU A 5 43.89 -38.78 32.86
N ASN A 6 44.06 -38.32 31.61
CA ASN A 6 43.31 -37.18 31.07
C ASN A 6 41.88 -37.61 30.67
N PHE A 7 40.90 -37.10 31.42
CA PHE A 7 39.48 -37.20 31.01
C PHE A 7 39.13 -36.01 30.09
N ALA A 8 38.90 -36.33 28.84
CA ALA A 8 38.35 -35.35 27.88
C ALA A 8 36.83 -35.33 28.05
N LEU A 9 36.26 -34.20 28.54
CA LEU A 9 34.83 -33.98 28.56
C LEU A 9 34.36 -33.55 27.13
N ALA A 10 33.61 -34.40 26.45
CA ALA A 10 32.95 -34.03 25.22
C ALA A 10 31.64 -33.26 25.54
N VAL A 11 31.61 -31.96 25.25
CA VAL A 11 30.38 -31.15 25.37
C VAL A 11 29.58 -31.34 24.10
N ILE A 12 28.49 -32.15 24.15
CA ILE A 12 27.54 -32.32 23.07
C ILE A 12 26.60 -31.12 23.09
N GLY A 13 26.86 -30.15 22.21
CA GLY A 13 25.98 -29.00 21.98
C GLY A 13 24.70 -29.45 21.24
N VAL A 14 23.56 -29.45 21.92
CA VAL A 14 22.26 -29.65 21.30
C VAL A 14 21.87 -28.41 20.54
N MET A 15 22.07 -28.37 19.20
CA MET A 15 21.49 -27.35 18.33
C MET A 15 19.97 -27.52 18.30
N ARG A 16 19.23 -26.65 18.95
CA ARG A 16 17.78 -26.52 18.75
C ARG A 16 17.55 -25.85 17.39
N ALA A 17 17.10 -26.61 16.42
CA ALA A 17 16.54 -26.06 15.18
C ALA A 17 15.29 -25.24 15.54
N ALA A 18 15.35 -23.92 15.35
CA ALA A 18 14.17 -23.08 15.42
C ALA A 18 13.26 -23.45 14.22
N SER A 19 12.15 -24.11 14.50
CA SER A 19 11.13 -24.36 13.50
C SER A 19 10.54 -23.02 13.07
N ALA A 20 10.89 -22.54 11.88
CA ALA A 20 10.23 -21.39 11.27
C ALA A 20 8.77 -21.78 11.02
N GLN A 21 7.86 -21.18 11.77
CA GLN A 21 6.42 -21.38 11.59
C GLN A 21 6.03 -20.84 10.21
N ALA A 22 5.41 -21.67 9.37
CA ALA A 22 4.89 -21.21 8.08
C ALA A 22 3.92 -20.04 8.29
N PRO A 23 3.94 -19.01 7.43
CA PRO A 23 2.97 -17.93 7.52
C PRO A 23 1.55 -18.50 7.48
N PRO A 24 0.60 -17.91 8.24
CA PRO A 24 -0.80 -18.35 8.19
C PRO A 24 -1.30 -18.30 6.75
N ALA A 25 -2.01 -19.34 6.33
CA ALA A 25 -2.61 -19.40 5.00
C ALA A 25 -3.57 -18.21 4.81
N ALA A 26 -3.58 -17.62 3.62
CA ALA A 26 -4.53 -16.57 3.28
C ALA A 26 -5.97 -17.11 3.47
N PRO A 27 -6.89 -16.32 4.06
CA PRO A 27 -8.26 -16.73 4.22
C PRO A 27 -8.90 -17.00 2.85
N VAL A 28 -9.52 -18.14 2.70
CA VAL A 28 -10.35 -18.48 1.52
C VAL A 28 -11.78 -18.03 1.84
N ILE A 29 -12.29 -17.08 1.05
CA ILE A 29 -13.67 -16.61 1.16
C ILE A 29 -14.52 -17.34 0.14
N ALA A 30 -15.52 -18.08 0.62
CA ALA A 30 -16.40 -18.87 -0.24
C ALA A 30 -17.30 -18.00 -1.14
N ASN A 31 -17.73 -16.84 -0.63
CA ASN A 31 -18.62 -15.90 -1.33
C ASN A 31 -18.04 -14.48 -1.23
N PRO A 32 -17.06 -14.11 -2.05
CA PRO A 32 -16.47 -12.77 -2.02
C PRO A 32 -17.47 -11.71 -2.50
N THR A 33 -17.40 -10.52 -1.89
CA THR A 33 -18.11 -9.33 -2.35
C THR A 33 -17.09 -8.32 -2.88
N TYR A 34 -16.82 -8.37 -4.17
CA TYR A 34 -15.87 -7.48 -4.80
C TYR A 34 -16.43 -6.07 -4.96
N VAL A 35 -15.62 -5.11 -4.55
CA VAL A 35 -15.87 -3.68 -4.73
C VAL A 35 -14.85 -3.13 -5.73
N SER A 36 -15.33 -2.35 -6.70
CA SER A 36 -14.49 -1.53 -7.57
C SER A 36 -14.82 -0.05 -7.35
N ILE A 37 -13.78 0.75 -7.14
CA ILE A 37 -13.88 2.21 -6.96
C ILE A 37 -13.01 2.86 -8.04
N PRO A 38 -13.57 3.17 -9.22
CA PRO A 38 -12.89 3.97 -10.23
C PRO A 38 -12.98 5.46 -9.87
N LEU A 39 -11.85 6.15 -9.87
CA LEU A 39 -11.72 7.58 -9.62
C LEU A 39 -10.88 8.19 -10.72
N GLU A 40 -11.20 9.41 -11.15
CA GLU A 40 -10.40 10.10 -12.15
C GLU A 40 -10.39 11.61 -11.94
N ILE A 41 -9.32 12.26 -12.41
CA ILE A 41 -9.20 13.71 -12.43
C ILE A 41 -8.47 14.17 -13.69
N THR A 42 -8.90 15.30 -14.26
CA THR A 42 -8.20 15.94 -15.38
C THR A 42 -7.05 16.80 -14.86
N VAL A 43 -5.88 16.66 -15.50
CA VAL A 43 -4.65 17.41 -15.23
C VAL A 43 -4.25 18.18 -16.49
N ASN A 44 -3.95 19.49 -16.38
CA ASN A 44 -3.57 20.36 -17.49
C ASN A 44 -2.07 20.22 -17.82
N ARG A 45 -1.61 19.00 -18.03
CA ARG A 45 -0.26 18.60 -18.45
C ARG A 45 -0.34 17.36 -19.30
N PRO A 46 0.64 17.13 -20.21
CA PRO A 46 0.80 15.87 -20.91
C PRO A 46 0.98 14.69 -19.94
N ASP A 47 0.46 13.55 -20.28
CA ASP A 47 0.48 12.32 -19.47
C ASP A 47 1.89 11.87 -19.04
N ALA A 48 2.87 11.96 -19.94
CA ALA A 48 4.26 11.62 -19.62
C ALA A 48 4.87 12.58 -18.57
N GLU A 49 4.53 13.88 -18.61
CA GLU A 49 4.97 14.85 -17.60
C GLU A 49 4.30 14.58 -16.25
N VAL A 50 2.99 14.30 -16.27
CA VAL A 50 2.24 13.92 -15.07
C VAL A 50 2.83 12.66 -14.46
N TRP A 51 3.06 11.62 -15.25
CA TRP A 51 3.63 10.37 -14.78
C TRP A 51 5.03 10.54 -14.18
N LYS A 52 5.88 11.31 -14.84
CA LYS A 52 7.23 11.64 -14.34
C LYS A 52 7.19 12.29 -12.96
N ARG A 53 6.14 13.08 -12.66
CA ARG A 53 6.03 13.84 -11.40
C ARG A 53 5.40 13.04 -10.25
N VAL A 54 4.41 12.19 -10.53
CA VAL A 54 3.61 11.54 -9.47
C VAL A 54 3.48 10.02 -9.62
N GLY A 55 4.10 9.43 -10.66
CA GLY A 55 3.90 8.02 -11.04
C GLY A 55 4.93 7.04 -10.49
N LYS A 56 5.97 7.46 -9.76
CA LYS A 56 6.90 6.51 -9.13
C LYS A 56 6.21 5.78 -7.97
N PHE A 57 6.65 4.56 -7.69
CA PHE A 57 5.96 3.69 -6.74
C PHE A 57 5.92 4.27 -5.31
N CYS A 58 6.95 5.03 -4.91
CA CYS A 58 6.96 5.72 -3.60
C CYS A 58 6.56 7.21 -3.64
N ASP A 59 6.15 7.76 -4.78
CA ASP A 59 5.56 9.12 -4.82
C ASP A 59 4.24 9.20 -4.01
N ILE A 60 3.62 8.06 -3.69
CA ILE A 60 2.50 7.94 -2.75
C ILE A 60 2.82 8.62 -1.40
N GLY A 61 4.06 8.64 -1.00
CA GLY A 61 4.50 9.31 0.22
C GLY A 61 4.18 10.80 0.22
N GLU A 62 4.33 11.46 -0.92
CA GLU A 62 4.05 12.87 -1.08
C GLU A 62 2.55 13.14 -1.20
N TRP A 63 1.87 12.52 -2.17
CA TRP A 63 0.47 12.86 -2.43
C TRP A 63 -0.54 12.25 -1.44
N LEU A 64 -0.22 11.16 -0.71
CA LEU A 64 -0.98 10.68 0.45
C LEU A 64 -0.46 11.21 1.80
N ARG A 65 0.71 11.91 1.80
CA ARG A 65 1.37 12.47 3.00
C ARG A 65 1.64 11.42 4.08
N ILE A 66 2.21 10.31 3.66
CA ILE A 66 2.60 9.19 4.51
C ILE A 66 4.04 8.79 4.20
N PRO A 67 4.83 8.32 5.16
CA PRO A 67 6.17 7.82 4.87
C PRO A 67 6.12 6.65 3.87
N CYS A 68 7.00 6.70 2.85
CA CYS A 68 7.18 5.62 1.90
C CYS A 68 8.66 5.36 1.63
N THR A 69 9.06 4.11 1.69
CA THR A 69 10.38 3.60 1.29
C THR A 69 10.21 2.27 0.58
N ILE A 70 11.14 1.93 -0.31
CA ILE A 70 11.21 0.58 -0.90
C ILE A 70 11.90 -0.33 0.12
N THR A 71 11.20 -1.36 0.56
CA THR A 71 11.66 -2.31 1.60
C THR A 71 12.20 -3.61 1.04
N ALA A 72 11.85 -3.95 -0.22
CA ALA A 72 12.39 -5.10 -0.94
C ALA A 72 12.29 -4.87 -2.46
N GLY A 73 13.17 -5.52 -3.22
CA GLY A 73 13.27 -5.36 -4.66
C GLY A 73 13.86 -4.00 -5.05
N LYS A 74 13.66 -3.61 -6.31
CA LYS A 74 14.15 -2.35 -6.87
C LYS A 74 12.95 -1.49 -7.30
N ASP A 75 13.00 -0.19 -6.97
CA ASP A 75 11.92 0.74 -7.29
C ASP A 75 11.52 0.69 -8.78
N GLY A 76 10.21 0.59 -9.03
CA GLY A 76 9.65 0.50 -10.37
C GLY A 76 9.81 -0.85 -11.06
N GLU A 77 10.35 -1.89 -10.43
CA GLU A 77 10.40 -3.26 -10.95
C GLU A 77 9.27 -4.11 -10.36
N ILE A 78 8.74 -5.06 -11.16
CA ILE A 78 7.75 -6.04 -10.68
C ILE A 78 8.34 -6.79 -9.48
N GLY A 79 7.57 -6.93 -8.41
CA GLY A 79 8.01 -7.53 -7.15
C GLY A 79 8.60 -6.53 -6.15
N ALA A 80 8.81 -5.26 -6.52
CA ALA A 80 9.19 -4.23 -5.56
C ALA A 80 8.13 -4.09 -4.46
N VAL A 81 8.59 -3.96 -3.22
CA VAL A 81 7.72 -3.79 -2.04
C VAL A 81 7.95 -2.41 -1.43
N ARG A 82 6.87 -1.66 -1.20
CA ARG A 82 6.93 -0.39 -0.47
C ARG A 82 6.39 -0.52 0.96
N SER A 83 6.91 0.29 1.88
CA SER A 83 6.56 0.27 3.31
C SER A 83 5.08 0.57 3.59
N VAL A 84 4.38 1.19 2.66
CA VAL A 84 2.93 1.44 2.76
C VAL A 84 2.20 0.12 2.66
N ALA A 85 1.68 -0.37 3.78
CA ALA A 85 0.93 -1.63 3.87
C ALA A 85 1.63 -2.87 3.29
N ASN A 86 2.95 -2.84 3.11
CA ASN A 86 3.75 -3.87 2.42
C ASN A 86 3.24 -4.14 1.00
N GLU A 87 2.87 -3.09 0.29
CA GLU A 87 2.33 -3.20 -1.07
C GLU A 87 3.39 -3.69 -2.05
N VAL A 88 2.99 -4.63 -2.88
CA VAL A 88 3.85 -5.28 -3.88
C VAL A 88 3.45 -4.80 -5.27
N LEU A 89 4.41 -4.31 -6.06
CA LEU A 89 4.20 -3.96 -7.47
C LEU A 89 4.00 -5.24 -8.29
N VAL A 90 2.80 -5.44 -8.85
CA VAL A 90 2.44 -6.69 -9.56
C VAL A 90 2.18 -6.51 -11.05
N GLY A 91 2.04 -5.27 -11.51
CA GLY A 91 1.84 -4.95 -12.92
C GLY A 91 2.28 -3.53 -13.23
N LYS A 92 2.77 -3.29 -14.44
CA LYS A 92 3.10 -1.95 -14.91
C LYS A 92 3.08 -1.85 -16.44
N THR A 93 2.81 -0.65 -16.92
CA THR A 93 3.08 -0.21 -18.28
C THR A 93 4.03 0.99 -18.23
N GLU A 94 4.19 1.71 -19.33
CA GLU A 94 4.96 2.95 -19.36
C GLU A 94 4.36 4.03 -18.44
N LEU A 95 3.03 4.14 -18.42
CA LEU A 95 2.28 5.20 -17.70
C LEU A 95 1.25 4.63 -16.72
N SER A 96 1.48 3.43 -16.20
CA SER A 96 0.65 2.85 -15.16
C SER A 96 1.40 1.87 -14.29
N TYR A 97 0.89 1.65 -13.08
CA TYR A 97 1.24 0.50 -12.26
C TYR A 97 0.04 -0.05 -11.51
N THR A 98 0.11 -1.35 -11.21
CA THR A 98 -0.83 -2.05 -10.32
C THR A 98 -0.05 -2.66 -9.16
N TYR A 99 -0.59 -2.53 -7.97
CA TYR A 99 -0.06 -3.15 -6.76
C TYR A 99 -1.10 -3.98 -6.04
N THR A 100 -0.65 -4.90 -5.22
CA THR A 100 -1.48 -5.67 -4.28
C THR A 100 -1.01 -5.48 -2.86
N GLN A 101 -1.91 -5.65 -1.90
CA GLN A 101 -1.56 -5.74 -0.49
C GLN A 101 -1.60 -7.19 -0.03
N PRO A 102 -0.60 -7.66 0.74
CA PRO A 102 -0.68 -8.96 1.39
C PRO A 102 -1.85 -8.97 2.37
N VAL A 103 -2.44 -10.15 2.57
CA VAL A 103 -3.48 -10.33 3.59
C VAL A 103 -2.91 -10.00 4.96
N ARG A 104 -3.64 -9.20 5.72
CA ARG A 104 -3.27 -8.79 7.08
C ARG A 104 -4.43 -9.00 8.03
N VAL A 105 -4.12 -9.52 9.22
CA VAL A 105 -5.12 -9.66 10.29
C VAL A 105 -5.58 -8.27 10.73
N GLY A 106 -6.89 -8.13 10.95
CA GLY A 106 -7.51 -6.91 11.49
C GLY A 106 -7.80 -5.79 10.49
N VAL A 107 -7.52 -5.98 9.18
CA VAL A 107 -8.00 -5.06 8.16
C VAL A 107 -9.37 -5.49 7.62
N PRO A 108 -10.26 -4.53 7.28
CA PRO A 108 -11.64 -4.83 6.87
C PRO A 108 -11.77 -5.20 5.38
N TYR A 109 -10.75 -5.80 4.79
CA TYR A 109 -10.72 -6.18 3.36
C TYR A 109 -9.66 -7.23 3.09
N ILE A 110 -9.82 -7.95 1.99
CA ILE A 110 -8.83 -8.87 1.42
C ILE A 110 -8.74 -8.67 -0.10
N LEU A 111 -7.79 -9.31 -0.75
CA LEU A 111 -7.59 -9.26 -2.21
C LEU A 111 -7.47 -7.82 -2.73
N TYR A 112 -6.78 -6.95 -1.98
CA TYR A 112 -6.69 -5.54 -2.31
C TYR A 112 -5.70 -5.28 -3.45
N HIS A 113 -6.18 -4.58 -4.47
CA HIS A 113 -5.39 -4.08 -5.58
C HIS A 113 -5.67 -2.60 -5.80
N GLY A 114 -4.64 -1.87 -6.18
CA GLY A 114 -4.78 -0.50 -6.62
C GLY A 114 -4.03 -0.30 -7.93
N THR A 115 -4.65 0.38 -8.89
CA THR A 115 -4.03 0.76 -10.15
C THR A 115 -4.03 2.27 -10.29
N LEU A 116 -2.86 2.85 -10.55
CA LEU A 116 -2.69 4.24 -10.95
C LEU A 116 -2.28 4.28 -12.42
N GLU A 117 -2.89 5.17 -13.19
CA GLU A 117 -2.64 5.32 -14.62
C GLU A 117 -2.72 6.79 -15.03
N ALA A 118 -1.83 7.23 -15.93
CA ALA A 118 -1.96 8.48 -16.65
C ALA A 118 -2.35 8.18 -18.09
N ARG A 119 -3.40 8.87 -18.59
CA ARG A 119 -3.94 8.69 -19.93
C ARG A 119 -3.99 10.01 -20.69
N PRO A 120 -3.55 10.10 -21.96
CA PRO A 120 -3.64 11.33 -22.71
C PRO A 120 -5.11 11.71 -22.99
N LEU A 121 -5.41 13.00 -22.90
CA LEU A 121 -6.69 13.59 -23.38
C LEU A 121 -6.45 14.47 -24.61
N THR A 122 -5.43 15.32 -24.53
CA THR A 122 -4.97 16.20 -25.60
C THR A 122 -3.45 16.29 -25.55
N ALA A 123 -2.82 17.04 -26.44
CA ALA A 123 -1.38 17.29 -26.37
C ALA A 123 -0.91 18.01 -25.08
N THR A 124 -1.83 18.67 -24.37
CA THR A 124 -1.51 19.49 -23.18
C THR A 124 -2.31 19.10 -21.93
N ALA A 125 -3.13 18.06 -22.01
CA ALA A 125 -3.97 17.60 -20.91
C ALA A 125 -4.05 16.08 -20.87
N SER A 126 -4.18 15.54 -19.66
CA SER A 126 -4.31 14.10 -19.40
C SER A 126 -5.35 13.82 -18.30
N LYS A 127 -5.68 12.56 -18.14
CA LYS A 127 -6.40 12.04 -16.97
C LYS A 127 -5.46 11.25 -16.08
N LEU A 128 -5.51 11.48 -14.77
CA LEU A 128 -5.08 10.51 -13.77
C LEU A 128 -6.28 9.66 -13.38
N ILE A 129 -6.11 8.35 -13.43
CA ILE A 129 -7.12 7.36 -13.09
C ILE A 129 -6.59 6.52 -11.95
N TYR A 130 -7.36 6.40 -10.88
CA TYR A 130 -7.04 5.53 -9.75
C TYR A 130 -8.18 4.54 -9.53
N THR A 131 -7.91 3.26 -9.73
CA THR A 131 -8.90 2.20 -9.52
C THR A 131 -8.50 1.33 -8.35
N LEU A 132 -9.39 1.22 -7.36
CA LEU A 132 -9.25 0.29 -6.25
C LEU A 132 -10.17 -0.91 -6.49
N VAL A 133 -9.66 -2.12 -6.26
CA VAL A 133 -10.44 -3.36 -6.27
C VAL A 133 -10.09 -4.17 -5.03
N PHE A 134 -11.08 -4.58 -4.27
CA PHE A 134 -10.91 -5.37 -3.06
C PHE A 134 -12.18 -6.14 -2.72
N ASP A 135 -12.05 -7.14 -1.85
CA ASP A 135 -13.18 -7.85 -1.26
C ASP A 135 -13.42 -7.33 0.15
N ASN A 136 -14.63 -6.88 0.43
CA ASN A 136 -15.05 -6.39 1.76
C ASN A 136 -16.13 -7.26 2.41
N SER A 137 -16.30 -8.51 1.94
CA SER A 137 -17.27 -9.48 2.47
C SER A 137 -17.10 -9.80 3.96
N ILE A 138 -15.91 -9.53 4.52
CA ILE A 138 -15.62 -9.71 5.94
C ILE A 138 -16.27 -8.64 6.83
N LEU A 139 -16.80 -7.56 6.27
CA LEU A 139 -17.57 -6.57 7.01
C LEU A 139 -18.96 -7.09 7.35
N ALA A 140 -19.46 -6.71 8.52
CA ALA A 140 -20.64 -7.30 9.15
C ALA A 140 -21.92 -7.19 8.30
N ASP A 141 -22.11 -6.06 7.62
CA ASP A 141 -23.34 -5.76 6.88
C ASP A 141 -23.10 -4.78 5.72
N ASP A 142 -24.15 -4.54 4.93
CA ASP A 142 -24.09 -3.63 3.78
C ASP A 142 -23.79 -2.18 4.19
N THR A 143 -24.30 -1.74 5.34
CA THR A 143 -24.05 -0.38 5.85
C THR A 143 -22.57 -0.18 6.13
N ALA A 144 -21.91 -1.15 6.77
CA ALA A 144 -20.48 -1.13 7.03
C ALA A 144 -19.66 -1.18 5.71
N ARG A 145 -20.12 -1.99 4.74
CA ARG A 145 -19.48 -2.08 3.40
C ARG A 145 -19.55 -0.77 2.62
N GLU A 146 -20.73 -0.15 2.56
CA GLU A 146 -20.90 1.13 1.86
C GLU A 146 -20.15 2.27 2.56
N LYS A 147 -20.09 2.28 3.89
CA LYS A 147 -19.29 3.25 4.66
C LYS A 147 -17.79 3.11 4.35
N ASP A 148 -17.25 1.89 4.35
CA ASP A 148 -15.84 1.63 4.00
C ASP A 148 -15.54 2.10 2.57
N LYS A 149 -16.39 1.76 1.61
CA LYS A 149 -16.28 2.19 0.21
C LYS A 149 -16.28 3.72 0.08
N ALA A 150 -17.21 4.42 0.74
CA ALA A 150 -17.29 5.87 0.71
C ALA A 150 -16.05 6.54 1.32
N GLN A 151 -15.54 6.02 2.43
CA GLN A 151 -14.32 6.53 3.06
C GLN A 151 -13.09 6.36 2.17
N ARG A 152 -12.95 5.22 1.48
CA ARG A 152 -11.87 5.00 0.51
C ARG A 152 -11.99 5.92 -0.68
N ALA A 153 -13.19 6.05 -1.26
CA ALA A 153 -13.44 6.96 -2.36
C ALA A 153 -13.03 8.39 -1.99
N ALA A 154 -13.47 8.91 -0.85
CA ALA A 154 -13.11 10.25 -0.38
C ALA A 154 -11.59 10.42 -0.21
N ARG A 155 -10.91 9.44 0.41
CA ARG A 155 -9.46 9.48 0.60
C ARG A 155 -8.69 9.53 -0.72
N PHE A 156 -9.06 8.72 -1.69
CA PHE A 156 -8.36 8.64 -2.97
C PHE A 156 -8.77 9.75 -3.95
N THR A 157 -9.96 10.33 -3.81
CA THR A 157 -10.31 11.60 -4.46
C THR A 157 -9.36 12.71 -4.00
N GLN A 158 -9.15 12.86 -2.69
CA GLN A 158 -8.18 13.82 -2.17
C GLN A 158 -6.74 13.53 -2.63
N ALA A 159 -6.38 12.26 -2.77
CA ALA A 159 -5.08 11.88 -3.31
C ALA A 159 -4.91 12.33 -4.77
N LEU A 160 -5.94 12.15 -5.61
CA LEU A 160 -5.94 12.64 -7.00
C LEU A 160 -5.85 14.17 -7.07
N GLU A 161 -6.55 14.89 -6.20
CA GLU A 161 -6.42 16.36 -6.10
C GLU A 161 -4.98 16.78 -5.76
N ASN A 162 -4.36 16.09 -4.81
CA ASN A 162 -2.97 16.34 -4.44
C ASN A 162 -2.02 16.05 -5.61
N MET A 163 -2.22 14.92 -6.32
CA MET A 163 -1.42 14.59 -7.50
C MET A 163 -1.57 15.66 -8.60
N LYS A 164 -2.80 16.14 -8.84
CA LYS A 164 -3.07 17.22 -9.80
C LYS A 164 -2.29 18.50 -9.44
N ILE A 165 -2.37 18.95 -8.19
CA ILE A 165 -1.63 20.12 -7.71
C ILE A 165 -0.13 19.96 -7.99
N LEU A 166 0.44 18.82 -7.63
CA LEU A 166 1.86 18.53 -7.83
C LEU A 166 2.25 18.46 -9.31
N ALA A 167 1.45 17.78 -10.12
CA ALA A 167 1.71 17.61 -11.55
C ALA A 167 1.60 18.94 -12.32
N GLU A 168 0.75 19.85 -11.88
CA GLU A 168 0.60 21.20 -12.45
C GLU A 168 1.65 22.21 -11.91
N GLY A 169 2.60 21.74 -11.06
CA GLY A 169 3.71 22.56 -10.53
C GLY A 169 3.38 23.31 -9.24
N GLY A 170 2.24 23.02 -8.62
CA GLY A 170 1.84 23.59 -7.34
C GLY A 170 2.50 22.91 -6.14
N THR A 171 2.25 23.49 -4.96
CA THR A 171 2.69 22.98 -3.66
C THR A 171 1.47 22.58 -2.86
N LEU A 172 1.52 21.41 -2.22
CA LEU A 172 0.41 20.96 -1.38
C LEU A 172 0.20 21.89 -0.18
N PRO A 173 -1.05 22.27 0.15
CA PRO A 173 -1.34 23.04 1.35
C PRO A 173 -0.84 22.29 2.61
N PRO A 174 -0.61 22.95 3.75
CA PRO A 174 -0.22 22.25 4.99
C PRO A 174 -1.16 21.07 5.29
N ALA A 175 -0.60 19.97 5.80
CA ALA A 175 -1.44 18.84 6.24
C ALA A 175 -2.43 19.34 7.31
N PRO A 176 -3.70 18.92 7.29
CA PRO A 176 -4.62 19.22 8.38
C PRO A 176 -3.99 18.74 9.70
N ALA A 177 -4.05 19.58 10.74
CA ALA A 177 -3.55 19.20 12.04
C ALA A 177 -4.21 17.88 12.44
N ARG A 178 -3.41 16.87 12.82
CA ARG A 178 -3.95 15.64 13.38
C ARG A 178 -4.74 16.03 14.62
N ALA A 179 -6.03 15.70 14.65
CA ALA A 179 -6.79 15.78 15.90
C ALA A 179 -6.00 14.97 16.94
N GLY A 180 -5.50 15.64 17.95
CA GLY A 180 -4.79 14.99 19.07
C GLY A 180 -5.70 13.91 19.68
N PRO A 181 -5.17 12.86 20.31
CA PRO A 181 -5.98 11.91 21.06
C PRO A 181 -6.77 12.71 22.08
N GLY A 182 -8.11 12.59 22.00
CA GLY A 182 -9.08 13.41 22.72
C GLY A 182 -8.68 13.60 24.18
N GLY A 183 -8.52 14.88 24.56
CA GLY A 183 -8.41 15.26 25.95
C GLY A 183 -9.63 14.74 26.71
N THR A 184 -9.40 13.89 27.70
CA THR A 184 -10.41 13.49 28.68
C THR A 184 -11.02 14.75 29.27
N ALA A 185 -12.30 14.99 28.99
CA ALA A 185 -13.08 15.99 29.72
C ALA A 185 -13.01 15.61 31.22
N LYS A 186 -12.37 16.45 32.00
CA LYS A 186 -12.52 16.43 33.46
C LYS A 186 -13.96 16.87 33.78
N GLN A 187 -14.76 15.97 34.34
CA GLN A 187 -15.88 16.34 35.19
C GLN A 187 -15.38 16.74 36.56
#